data_3edf7ddd1f2a7e44c1c70e9298385811
#
_entry.id   3edf7ddd1f2a7e44c1c70e9298385811
#
_cell.length_a   1.000
_cell.length_b   1.000
_cell.length_c   1.000
_cell.angle_alpha   90.00
_cell.angle_beta   90.00
_cell.angle_gamma   90.00
#
_symmetry.space_group_name_H-M   'P 1'
#
loop_
_entity.id
_entity.type
_entity.pdbx_description
1 polymer ?
#
loop_
_entity_poly.entity_id
_entity_poly.type
_entity_poly.pdbx_seq_one_letter_code
_entity_poly.pdbx_strand_id
1 'polypeptide(L)'
;MKNKYIFFGDSLIFGYGVNPKDNWVNKLKNTYDLDIYNKGVNGSTYTDMLLRFQRDVIDNSPNILFLMAGTNDLLYNMPVTSIVDNIEIMVKEALLNNIEIYIGIPPNIIPEMANKLFMKCDAYDYCKKSLPLLRNELLNICDSYSLNYIDFYSVTENTNQLSNLYLDGIHFNPEGQN
;
A
#
# COMPACT_ATOMS: atom_id res chain seq x y z
N MET A 1 18.81 20.40 -4.69
CA MET A 1 17.46 20.39 -4.10
C MET A 1 17.20 18.99 -3.58
N LYS A 2 16.45 18.82 -2.46
CA LYS A 2 16.04 17.48 -1.99
C LYS A 2 14.97 16.95 -2.94
N ASN A 3 14.97 15.62 -3.18
CA ASN A 3 13.87 14.98 -3.90
C ASN A 3 12.58 15.08 -3.08
N LYS A 4 11.48 15.40 -3.76
CA LYS A 4 10.14 15.38 -3.19
C LYS A 4 9.53 14.00 -3.39
N TYR A 5 9.10 13.38 -2.30
CA TYR A 5 8.49 12.06 -2.28
C TYR A 5 7.00 12.18 -1.96
N ILE A 6 6.16 11.47 -2.70
CA ILE A 6 4.77 11.24 -2.32
C ILE A 6 4.60 9.76 -2.01
N PHE A 7 4.10 9.48 -0.81
CA PHE A 7 3.65 8.15 -0.38
C PHE A 7 2.13 8.12 -0.52
N PHE A 8 1.64 7.42 -1.53
CA PHE A 8 0.25 7.42 -1.96
C PHE A 8 -0.37 6.05 -1.76
N GLY A 9 -1.49 5.99 -1.02
CA GLY A 9 -2.09 4.71 -0.69
C GLY A 9 -3.28 4.80 0.26
N ASP A 10 -3.50 3.72 0.97
CA ASP A 10 -4.60 3.52 1.90
C ASP A 10 -4.18 3.70 3.38
N SER A 11 -4.82 2.97 4.29
CA SER A 11 -4.54 2.98 5.73
C SER A 11 -3.13 2.49 6.09
N LEU A 12 -2.50 1.65 5.26
CA LEU A 12 -1.14 1.16 5.49
C LEU A 12 -0.10 2.28 5.28
N ILE A 13 -0.37 3.21 4.37
CA ILE A 13 0.42 4.44 4.18
C ILE A 13 0.06 5.48 5.24
N PHE A 14 -1.24 5.67 5.49
CA PHE A 14 -1.72 6.62 6.50
C PHE A 14 -1.14 6.34 7.90
N GLY A 15 -0.97 5.06 8.26
CA GLY A 15 -0.55 4.62 9.59
C GLY A 15 -1.75 4.50 10.54
N TYR A 16 -2.80 3.81 10.07
CA TYR A 16 -3.99 3.56 10.89
C TYR A 16 -3.64 2.87 12.22
N GLY A 17 -4.24 3.33 13.29
CA GLY A 17 -4.14 2.71 14.62
C GLY A 17 -2.85 3.00 15.40
N VAL A 18 -1.91 3.75 14.83
CA VAL A 18 -0.67 4.15 15.53
C VAL A 18 -0.54 5.68 15.63
N ASN A 19 0.27 6.14 16.59
CA ASN A 19 0.59 7.55 16.66
C ASN A 19 1.42 8.00 15.45
N PRO A 20 1.35 9.27 15.02
CA PRO A 20 2.13 9.76 13.89
C PRO A 20 3.64 9.51 14.01
N LYS A 21 4.21 9.54 15.21
CA LYS A 21 5.64 9.25 15.46
C LYS A 21 5.99 7.78 15.21
N ASP A 22 5.03 6.89 15.33
CA ASP A 22 5.20 5.45 15.20
C ASP A 22 4.88 4.96 13.77
N ASN A 23 4.28 5.83 12.93
CA ASN A 23 4.03 5.54 11.52
C ASN A 23 5.35 5.38 10.75
N TRP A 24 5.50 4.29 9.99
CA TRP A 24 6.72 3.96 9.26
C TRP A 24 7.13 5.01 8.23
N VAL A 25 6.16 5.66 7.55
CA VAL A 25 6.42 6.74 6.59
C VAL A 25 7.03 7.95 7.30
N ASN A 26 6.51 8.31 8.48
CA ASN A 26 7.05 9.40 9.29
C ASN A 26 8.43 9.05 9.89
N LYS A 27 8.65 7.78 10.25
CA LYS A 27 9.97 7.31 10.69
C LYS A 27 10.99 7.46 9.55
N LEU A 28 10.67 7.02 8.33
CA LEU A 28 11.54 7.23 7.16
C LEU A 28 11.83 8.71 6.94
N LYS A 29 10.79 9.56 6.94
CA LYS A 29 10.92 11.01 6.79
C LYS A 29 11.93 11.59 7.78
N ASN A 30 11.78 11.23 9.06
CA ASN A 30 12.58 11.83 10.14
C ASN A 30 14.00 11.24 10.21
N THR A 31 14.14 9.92 10.00
CA THR A 31 15.44 9.22 10.10
C THR A 31 16.39 9.64 8.98
N TYR A 32 15.88 9.82 7.78
CA TYR A 32 16.71 10.13 6.61
C TYR A 32 16.56 11.59 6.13
N ASP A 33 15.85 12.43 6.89
CA ASP A 33 15.58 13.84 6.55
C ASP A 33 15.03 14.00 5.12
N LEU A 34 14.04 13.13 4.74
CA LEU A 34 13.43 13.13 3.41
C LEU A 34 12.24 14.10 3.34
N ASP A 35 12.03 14.71 2.17
CA ASP A 35 10.85 15.56 1.92
C ASP A 35 9.64 14.71 1.51
N ILE A 36 9.10 13.94 2.46
CA ILE A 36 7.98 13.02 2.24
C ILE A 36 6.64 13.68 2.58
N TYR A 37 5.69 13.54 1.65
CA TYR A 37 4.27 13.88 1.80
C TYR A 37 3.45 12.60 1.87
N ASN A 38 2.91 12.29 3.05
CA ASN A 38 2.03 11.16 3.24
C ASN A 38 0.63 11.50 2.71
N LYS A 39 0.20 10.81 1.67
CA LYS A 39 -1.10 10.90 1.00
C LYS A 39 -1.92 9.60 1.16
N GLY A 40 -1.69 8.87 2.25
CA GLY A 40 -2.53 7.74 2.64
C GLY A 40 -3.91 8.20 3.09
N VAL A 41 -4.95 7.48 2.70
CA VAL A 41 -6.34 7.70 3.14
C VAL A 41 -6.95 6.37 3.55
N ASN A 42 -7.44 6.30 4.79
CA ASN A 42 -8.03 5.07 5.33
C ASN A 42 -9.18 4.56 4.45
N GLY A 43 -9.19 3.26 4.18
CA GLY A 43 -10.25 2.62 3.41
C GLY A 43 -10.18 2.83 1.89
N SER A 44 -9.22 3.61 1.37
CA SER A 44 -9.11 3.84 -0.07
C SER A 44 -8.87 2.55 -0.85
N THR A 45 -9.62 2.37 -1.91
CA THR A 45 -9.37 1.43 -2.99
C THR A 45 -8.51 2.07 -4.09
N TYR A 46 -8.01 1.28 -5.03
CA TYR A 46 -7.33 1.84 -6.21
C TYR A 46 -8.26 2.71 -7.06
N THR A 47 -9.56 2.43 -7.08
CA THR A 47 -10.55 3.32 -7.72
C THR A 47 -10.61 4.69 -7.04
N ASP A 48 -10.68 4.73 -5.71
CA ASP A 48 -10.67 6.00 -4.96
C ASP A 48 -9.35 6.76 -5.16
N MET A 49 -8.25 6.03 -5.23
CA MET A 49 -6.93 6.60 -5.47
C MET A 49 -6.85 7.21 -6.87
N LEU A 50 -7.35 6.53 -7.89
CA LEU A 50 -7.39 7.05 -9.27
C LEU A 50 -8.16 8.38 -9.36
N LEU A 51 -9.30 8.50 -8.68
CA LEU A 51 -10.12 9.72 -8.65
C LEU A 51 -9.39 10.94 -8.06
N ARG A 52 -8.41 10.72 -7.18
CA ARG A 52 -7.63 11.80 -6.54
C ARG A 52 -6.18 11.88 -7.01
N PHE A 53 -5.78 11.05 -7.99
CA PHE A 53 -4.40 10.94 -8.44
C PHE A 53 -3.84 12.23 -8.99
N GLN A 54 -4.60 12.91 -9.85
CA GLN A 54 -4.22 14.21 -10.41
C GLN A 54 -3.90 15.22 -9.29
N ARG A 55 -4.83 15.43 -8.38
CA ARG A 55 -4.71 16.42 -7.30
C ARG A 55 -3.59 16.08 -6.30
N ASP A 56 -3.51 14.81 -5.90
CA ASP A 56 -2.65 14.39 -4.79
C ASP A 56 -1.23 14.03 -5.23
N VAL A 57 -1.04 13.68 -6.52
CA VAL A 57 0.26 13.28 -7.07
C VAL A 57 0.72 14.24 -8.17
N ILE A 58 0.01 14.30 -9.30
CA ILE A 58 0.50 14.99 -10.49
C ILE A 58 0.66 16.50 -10.26
N ASP A 59 -0.35 17.17 -9.71
CA ASP A 59 -0.30 18.61 -9.42
C ASP A 59 0.78 18.97 -8.39
N ASN A 60 1.23 18.00 -7.61
CA ASN A 60 2.31 18.17 -6.63
C ASN A 60 3.70 17.98 -7.23
N SER A 61 3.82 17.49 -8.46
CA SER A 61 5.08 17.30 -9.19
C SER A 61 6.18 16.64 -8.34
N PRO A 62 5.98 15.43 -7.77
CA PRO A 62 7.02 14.75 -7.01
C PRO A 62 8.14 14.25 -7.93
N ASN A 63 9.33 14.05 -7.38
CA ASN A 63 10.38 13.31 -8.05
C ASN A 63 10.12 11.80 -7.97
N ILE A 64 9.59 11.35 -6.83
CA ILE A 64 9.40 9.93 -6.52
C ILE A 64 7.99 9.72 -5.95
N LEU A 65 7.30 8.73 -6.51
CA LEU A 65 6.02 8.22 -6.04
C LEU A 65 6.21 6.82 -5.45
N PHE A 66 5.84 6.64 -4.19
CA PHE A 66 5.62 5.32 -3.59
C PHE A 66 4.11 5.03 -3.58
N LEU A 67 3.68 3.97 -4.28
CA LEU A 67 2.29 3.60 -4.50
C LEU A 67 2.00 2.24 -3.84
N MET A 68 1.12 2.19 -2.83
CA MET A 68 0.74 0.95 -2.16
C MET A 68 -0.71 0.97 -1.70
N ALA A 69 -1.49 -0.01 -2.16
CA ALA A 69 -2.86 -0.32 -1.73
C ALA A 69 -3.27 -1.71 -2.25
N GLY A 70 -4.57 -2.01 -2.26
CA GLY A 70 -5.16 -3.21 -2.84
C GLY A 70 -5.81 -4.12 -1.82
N THR A 71 -5.43 -4.04 -0.56
CA THR A 71 -6.09 -4.79 0.52
C THR A 71 -7.59 -4.46 0.60
N ASN A 72 -7.96 -3.17 0.53
CA ASN A 72 -9.36 -2.76 0.57
C ASN A 72 -10.14 -3.23 -0.66
N ASP A 73 -9.55 -3.15 -1.85
CA ASP A 73 -10.16 -3.67 -3.08
C ASP A 73 -10.54 -5.15 -2.92
N LEU A 74 -9.61 -5.95 -2.39
CA LEU A 74 -9.84 -7.37 -2.14
C LEU A 74 -10.87 -7.61 -1.02
N LEU A 75 -10.89 -6.77 0.03
CA LEU A 75 -11.92 -6.83 1.08
C LEU A 75 -13.32 -6.48 0.55
N TYR A 76 -13.42 -5.70 -0.51
CA TYR A 76 -14.65 -5.46 -1.26
C TYR A 76 -14.93 -6.53 -2.33
N ASN A 77 -14.19 -7.65 -2.33
CA ASN A 77 -14.30 -8.74 -3.30
C ASN A 77 -14.09 -8.29 -4.76
N MET A 78 -13.30 -7.25 -4.99
CA MET A 78 -12.97 -6.82 -6.34
C MET A 78 -12.04 -7.83 -7.01
N PRO A 79 -12.26 -8.16 -8.30
CA PRO A 79 -11.36 -9.04 -9.03
C PRO A 79 -10.00 -8.38 -9.24
N VAL A 80 -8.93 -9.16 -9.13
CA VAL A 80 -7.55 -8.67 -9.28
C VAL A 80 -7.32 -7.94 -10.60
N THR A 81 -7.96 -8.38 -11.69
CA THR A 81 -7.86 -7.73 -13.00
C THR A 81 -8.31 -6.27 -12.97
N SER A 82 -9.42 -5.95 -12.29
CA SER A 82 -9.91 -4.57 -12.17
C SER A 82 -9.00 -3.70 -11.32
N ILE A 83 -8.31 -4.30 -10.33
CA ILE A 83 -7.30 -3.61 -9.53
C ILE A 83 -6.11 -3.23 -10.41
N VAL A 84 -5.62 -4.19 -11.18
CA VAL A 84 -4.50 -4.04 -12.12
C VAL A 84 -4.75 -2.93 -13.14
N ASP A 85 -5.95 -2.88 -13.73
CA ASP A 85 -6.33 -1.85 -14.71
C ASP A 85 -6.16 -0.42 -14.11
N ASN A 86 -6.62 -0.22 -12.88
CA ASN A 86 -6.49 1.07 -12.20
C ASN A 86 -5.04 1.44 -11.88
N ILE A 87 -4.23 0.45 -11.47
CA ILE A 87 -2.79 0.64 -11.20
C ILE A 87 -2.07 1.06 -12.47
N GLU A 88 -2.30 0.35 -13.57
CA GLU A 88 -1.66 0.65 -14.86
C GLU A 88 -1.97 2.07 -15.36
N ILE A 89 -3.18 2.56 -15.17
CA ILE A 89 -3.55 3.94 -15.52
C ILE A 89 -2.66 4.92 -14.74
N MET A 90 -2.56 4.76 -13.42
CA MET A 90 -1.73 5.64 -12.58
C MET A 90 -0.23 5.53 -12.90
N VAL A 91 0.26 4.32 -13.17
CA VAL A 91 1.65 4.09 -13.56
C VAL A 91 1.97 4.83 -14.87
N LYS A 92 1.14 4.65 -15.91
CA LYS A 92 1.31 5.31 -17.20
C LYS A 92 1.31 6.83 -17.06
N GLU A 93 0.40 7.36 -16.25
CA GLU A 93 0.31 8.80 -16.02
C GLU A 93 1.50 9.36 -15.25
N ALA A 94 1.97 8.67 -14.22
CA ALA A 94 3.17 9.07 -13.48
C ALA A 94 4.42 9.06 -14.38
N LEU A 95 4.60 8.02 -15.22
CA LEU A 95 5.71 7.94 -16.16
C LEU A 95 5.68 9.06 -17.20
N LEU A 96 4.51 9.41 -17.73
CA LEU A 96 4.33 10.54 -18.65
C LEU A 96 4.74 11.88 -18.02
N ASN A 97 4.64 11.99 -16.69
CA ASN A 97 5.05 13.16 -15.93
C ASN A 97 6.49 13.06 -15.39
N ASN A 98 7.29 12.10 -15.86
CA ASN A 98 8.68 11.87 -15.44
C ASN A 98 8.84 11.63 -13.93
N ILE A 99 7.87 10.98 -13.30
CA ILE A 99 7.90 10.60 -11.89
C ILE A 99 8.51 9.21 -11.78
N GLU A 100 9.55 9.05 -10.95
CA GLU A 100 10.09 7.73 -10.60
C GLU A 100 9.11 7.00 -9.68
N ILE A 101 8.83 5.70 -9.95
CA ILE A 101 7.80 4.95 -9.24
C ILE A 101 8.40 3.79 -8.46
N TYR A 102 7.93 3.65 -7.23
CA TYR A 102 8.12 2.48 -6.38
C TYR A 102 6.75 1.87 -6.06
N ILE A 103 6.56 0.60 -6.38
CA ILE A 103 5.36 -0.14 -6.03
C ILE A 103 5.57 -0.83 -4.68
N GLY A 104 4.70 -0.55 -3.70
CA GLY A 104 4.59 -1.34 -2.48
C GLY A 104 3.62 -2.50 -2.70
N ILE A 105 4.10 -3.73 -2.56
CA ILE A 105 3.23 -4.90 -2.54
C ILE A 105 2.68 -5.05 -1.13
N PRO A 106 1.35 -4.98 -0.91
CA PRO A 106 0.78 -4.92 0.43
C PRO A 106 1.09 -6.19 1.23
N PRO A 107 1.24 -6.06 2.56
CA PRO A 107 1.53 -7.18 3.44
C PRO A 107 0.37 -8.19 3.49
N ASN A 108 0.67 -9.37 3.97
CA ASN A 108 -0.33 -10.40 4.22
C ASN A 108 -1.32 -9.96 5.31
N ILE A 109 -2.50 -10.58 5.38
CA ILE A 109 -3.48 -10.35 6.44
C ILE A 109 -3.69 -11.60 7.29
N ILE A 110 -4.28 -11.43 8.47
CA ILE A 110 -4.62 -12.51 9.41
C ILE A 110 -6.15 -12.54 9.60
N PRO A 111 -6.89 -13.31 8.77
CA PRO A 111 -8.35 -13.36 8.81
C PRO A 111 -8.94 -13.67 10.21
N GLU A 112 -8.28 -14.55 10.99
CA GLU A 112 -8.73 -14.95 12.31
C GLU A 112 -8.73 -13.76 13.30
N MET A 113 -7.73 -12.86 13.20
CA MET A 113 -7.69 -11.64 14.02
C MET A 113 -8.76 -10.65 13.57
N ALA A 114 -8.88 -10.42 12.26
CA ALA A 114 -9.86 -9.51 11.70
C ALA A 114 -11.30 -9.97 12.04
N ASN A 115 -11.60 -11.25 11.85
CA ASN A 115 -12.89 -11.83 12.22
C ASN A 115 -13.23 -11.72 13.72
N LYS A 116 -12.22 -11.71 14.59
CA LYS A 116 -12.39 -11.58 16.04
C LYS A 116 -12.65 -10.14 16.48
N LEU A 117 -12.03 -9.17 15.84
CA LEU A 117 -12.05 -7.75 16.23
C LEU A 117 -13.12 -6.95 15.49
N PHE A 118 -13.42 -7.34 14.27
CA PHE A 118 -14.50 -6.75 13.46
C PHE A 118 -15.68 -7.71 13.35
N MET A 119 -16.54 -7.50 12.40
CA MET A 119 -17.63 -8.42 12.07
C MET A 119 -17.08 -9.61 11.27
N LYS A 120 -17.50 -10.84 11.63
CA LYS A 120 -17.16 -12.05 10.87
C LYS A 120 -17.62 -11.92 9.42
N CYS A 121 -16.69 -12.07 8.48
CA CYS A 121 -16.94 -11.86 7.06
C CYS A 121 -16.02 -12.73 6.21
N ASP A 122 -16.58 -13.36 5.16
CA ASP A 122 -15.83 -14.17 4.19
C ASP A 122 -14.86 -13.34 3.32
N ALA A 123 -15.01 -12.01 3.33
CA ALA A 123 -14.12 -11.11 2.60
C ALA A 123 -12.66 -11.18 3.07
N TYR A 124 -12.41 -11.49 4.34
CA TYR A 124 -11.04 -11.68 4.84
C TYR A 124 -10.40 -12.92 4.23
N ASP A 125 -11.15 -14.02 4.10
CA ASP A 125 -10.65 -15.24 3.46
C ASP A 125 -10.43 -15.03 1.96
N TYR A 126 -11.33 -14.31 1.30
CA TYR A 126 -11.15 -13.92 -0.10
C TYR A 126 -9.89 -13.06 -0.28
N CYS A 127 -9.72 -12.03 0.54
CA CYS A 127 -8.54 -11.17 0.52
C CYS A 127 -7.25 -11.99 0.70
N LYS A 128 -7.20 -12.83 1.74
CA LYS A 128 -6.06 -13.72 2.02
C LYS A 128 -5.67 -14.60 0.83
N LYS A 129 -6.66 -15.17 0.14
CA LYS A 129 -6.44 -16.03 -1.03
C LYS A 129 -6.04 -15.25 -2.28
N SER A 130 -6.49 -14.00 -2.39
CA SER A 130 -6.28 -13.17 -3.59
C SER A 130 -5.00 -12.33 -3.51
N LEU A 131 -4.47 -12.06 -2.32
CA LEU A 131 -3.21 -11.30 -2.14
C LEU A 131 -2.03 -11.89 -2.92
N PRO A 132 -1.78 -13.23 -2.95
CA PRO A 132 -0.71 -13.79 -3.78
C PRO A 132 -0.90 -13.54 -5.28
N LEU A 133 -2.16 -13.54 -5.75
CA LEU A 133 -2.48 -13.24 -7.16
C LEU A 133 -2.22 -11.77 -7.46
N LEU A 134 -2.67 -10.86 -6.59
CA LEU A 134 -2.38 -9.44 -6.73
C LEU A 134 -0.87 -9.17 -6.69
N ARG A 135 -0.13 -9.81 -5.79
CA ARG A 135 1.34 -9.73 -5.74
C ARG A 135 1.97 -10.07 -7.08
N ASN A 136 1.56 -11.20 -7.68
CA ASN A 136 2.12 -11.63 -8.96
C ASN A 136 1.84 -10.62 -10.07
N GLU A 137 0.63 -10.06 -10.12
CA GLU A 137 0.29 -9.03 -11.11
C GLU A 137 1.06 -7.72 -10.87
N LEU A 138 1.27 -7.32 -9.62
CA LEU A 138 2.11 -6.15 -9.30
C LEU A 138 3.56 -6.36 -9.74
N LEU A 139 4.11 -7.55 -9.56
CA LEU A 139 5.45 -7.90 -10.06
C LEU A 139 5.50 -7.87 -11.59
N ASN A 140 4.47 -8.38 -12.28
CA ASN A 140 4.35 -8.31 -13.75
C ASN A 140 4.32 -6.86 -14.25
N ILE A 141 3.61 -5.96 -13.55
CA ILE A 141 3.61 -4.52 -13.85
C ILE A 141 5.01 -3.95 -13.65
N CYS A 142 5.67 -4.25 -12.53
CA CYS A 142 7.02 -3.77 -12.27
C CYS A 142 8.02 -4.19 -13.35
N ASP A 143 7.96 -5.44 -13.77
CA ASP A 143 8.81 -5.96 -14.85
C ASP A 143 8.49 -5.28 -16.20
N SER A 144 7.19 -5.13 -16.53
CA SER A 144 6.75 -4.56 -17.80
C SER A 144 7.13 -3.08 -17.97
N TYR A 145 7.12 -2.32 -16.89
CA TYR A 145 7.44 -0.88 -16.89
C TYR A 145 8.80 -0.57 -16.29
N SER A 146 9.60 -1.59 -15.93
CA SER A 146 10.92 -1.45 -15.28
C SER A 146 10.87 -0.59 -14.01
N LEU A 147 9.88 -0.86 -13.14
CA LEU A 147 9.66 -0.13 -11.89
C LEU A 147 10.40 -0.78 -10.73
N ASN A 148 10.77 0.03 -9.75
CA ASN A 148 11.22 -0.47 -8.45
C ASN A 148 10.02 -0.95 -7.61
N TYR A 149 10.26 -1.90 -6.69
CA TYR A 149 9.22 -2.35 -5.76
C TYR A 149 9.76 -2.71 -4.37
N ILE A 150 8.87 -2.73 -3.39
CA ILE A 150 9.12 -3.28 -2.04
C ILE A 150 8.04 -4.33 -1.76
N ASP A 151 8.46 -5.57 -1.53
CA ASP A 151 7.56 -6.71 -1.36
C ASP A 151 7.30 -7.00 0.13
N PHE A 152 6.36 -6.27 0.73
CA PHE A 152 5.94 -6.50 2.12
C PHE A 152 5.21 -7.83 2.30
N TYR A 153 4.58 -8.35 1.22
CA TYR A 153 3.94 -9.66 1.27
C TYR A 153 4.95 -10.74 1.62
N SER A 154 6.07 -10.83 0.89
CA SER A 154 7.12 -11.82 1.14
C SER A 154 7.71 -11.71 2.54
N VAL A 155 7.90 -10.49 3.04
CA VAL A 155 8.41 -10.27 4.39
C VAL A 155 7.43 -10.83 5.42
N THR A 156 6.14 -10.53 5.28
CA THR A 156 5.12 -10.97 6.25
C THR A 156 4.79 -12.45 6.12
N GLU A 157 4.88 -13.05 4.93
CA GLU A 157 4.67 -14.49 4.73
C GLU A 157 5.73 -15.32 5.46
N ASN A 158 6.97 -14.84 5.52
CA ASN A 158 8.11 -15.55 6.14
C ASN A 158 8.35 -15.15 7.61
N THR A 159 7.52 -14.29 8.18
CA THR A 159 7.68 -13.80 9.56
C THR A 159 7.05 -14.77 10.55
N ASN A 160 7.88 -15.31 11.47
CA ASN A 160 7.37 -16.07 12.61
C ASN A 160 6.57 -15.17 13.55
N GLN A 161 5.46 -15.72 14.14
CA GLN A 161 4.59 -14.96 15.06
C GLN A 161 4.07 -13.64 14.47
N LEU A 162 3.69 -13.67 13.21
CA LEU A 162 3.19 -12.52 12.46
C LEU A 162 2.10 -11.75 13.21
N SER A 163 1.26 -12.44 14.00
CA SER A 163 0.18 -11.82 14.80
C SER A 163 0.69 -10.78 15.81
N ASN A 164 1.93 -10.88 16.27
CA ASN A 164 2.51 -9.91 17.20
C ASN A 164 2.79 -8.54 16.56
N LEU A 165 2.85 -8.50 15.23
CA LEU A 165 3.10 -7.27 14.47
C LEU A 165 1.81 -6.55 14.05
N TYR A 166 0.65 -7.19 14.27
CA TYR A 166 -0.64 -6.63 13.85
C TYR A 166 -1.45 -6.08 15.02
N LEU A 167 -2.21 -5.03 14.72
CA LEU A 167 -3.20 -4.46 15.62
C LEU A 167 -4.50 -5.26 15.58
N ASP A 168 -4.95 -5.59 14.37
CA ASP A 168 -6.27 -6.12 14.08
C ASP A 168 -6.31 -7.22 13.00
N GLY A 169 -5.15 -7.63 12.52
CA GLY A 169 -4.99 -8.62 11.44
C GLY A 169 -4.92 -8.01 10.04
N ILE A 170 -5.09 -6.69 9.90
CA ILE A 170 -4.95 -5.93 8.65
C ILE A 170 -3.86 -4.85 8.81
N HIS A 171 -3.86 -4.14 9.93
CA HIS A 171 -3.00 -3.00 10.20
C HIS A 171 -1.89 -3.35 11.17
N PHE A 172 -0.71 -2.84 10.93
CA PHE A 172 0.44 -3.03 11.81
C PHE A 172 0.31 -2.20 13.11
N ASN A 173 0.68 -2.80 14.22
CA ASN A 173 0.88 -2.11 15.48
C ASN A 173 2.24 -1.36 15.49
N PRO A 174 2.62 -0.61 16.56
CA PRO A 174 3.87 0.14 16.60
C PRO A 174 5.14 -0.70 16.38
N GLU A 175 5.13 -2.01 16.72
CA GLU A 175 6.25 -2.92 16.47
C GLU A 175 6.31 -3.31 14.98
N GLY A 176 5.17 -3.63 14.37
CA GLY A 176 5.10 -3.94 12.95
C GLY A 176 5.38 -2.76 12.03
N GLN A 177 5.32 -1.54 12.55
CA GLN A 177 5.68 -0.31 11.84
C GLN A 177 7.21 -0.02 11.86
N ASN A 178 8.01 -0.86 12.50
CA ASN A 178 9.48 -0.77 12.52
C ASN A 178 10.10 -1.56 11.37
#